data_1709449d4e1cda72ebd2893aa03c888e
#
_entry.id   1709449d4e1cda72ebd2893aa03c888e
#
_cell.length_a   1.000
_cell.length_b   1.000
_cell.length_c   1.000
_cell.angle_alpha   90.00
_cell.angle_beta   90.00
_cell.angle_gamma   90.00
#
_symmetry.space_group_name_H-M   'P 1'
#
loop_
_entity.id
_entity.type
_entity.pdbx_description
1 polymer ?
#
loop_
_entity_poly.entity_id
_entity_poly.type
_entity_poly.pdbx_seq_one_letter_code
_entity_poly.pdbx_strand_id
1 'polypeptide(L)'
;MRKDKGSSHSKNLVEKIKLTGGSKFLDMPFPLNSKSIDNIIHKNDIDLNLIGIRELQSLVSELSDKFSVEFLRFEFGIPGLKANSIGPQEEIKVLKENDALPSTYPPFDGIPRLKKATVEFIHQFLDIHVSPTNCIPTVGAMHGCFISQAIAGRRKEISDTILFIDPGFPVNKLQTQFLGLKNMSIDLCDYRGNILGEKLEEIFSAGKIGGLLWSSPNNPTWTCLTEAELEMIGKLLTKYDVIGIEDSAYFGMDFRYDYGKPGQPPFQPTIAKYTENYFIIISSSKIFSYAGQRISVTISSETLMTRKYPYLKKYFNSKTIRRAFIHGGIYPTTAGVPQTPQHALAAFFETACTGEFDFLDSLKVYKARAIKAKEIFLKNGFTLAYPDDRGKPLGDGFYFTIQRGDLTSGELLYFMLQFGIAGIPLDITGSKRKGVRICISLIHENKFEELDKRIKALDKYLTSLKK
;
A
#
# COMPACT_ATOMS: atom_id res chain seq x y z
N MET A 1 31.84 3.74 -2.94
CA MET A 1 32.40 4.22 -1.68
C MET A 1 31.77 5.55 -1.34
N ARG A 2 30.70 5.55 -0.56
CA ARG A 2 30.18 6.74 0.17
C ARG A 2 30.11 6.32 1.62
N LYS A 3 31.09 6.77 2.41
CA LYS A 3 31.16 6.58 3.85
C LYS A 3 30.31 7.61 4.56
N ASP A 4 29.46 7.11 5.43
CA ASP A 4 29.04 7.60 6.73
C ASP A 4 29.14 9.11 7.04
N LYS A 5 27.97 9.78 7.04
CA LYS A 5 27.71 10.94 7.90
C LYS A 5 26.43 10.84 8.74
N GLY A 6 25.64 9.77 8.59
CA GLY A 6 24.41 9.56 9.36
C GLY A 6 24.59 8.92 10.75
N SER A 7 25.69 8.19 10.94
CA SER A 7 25.87 7.38 12.16
C SER A 7 26.36 8.17 13.39
N SER A 8 26.90 9.38 13.20
CA SER A 8 27.46 10.15 14.33
C SER A 8 26.40 10.91 15.13
N HIS A 9 25.29 11.32 14.48
CA HIS A 9 24.24 12.09 15.18
C HIS A 9 23.34 11.21 16.05
N SER A 10 22.97 10.02 15.56
CA SER A 10 22.23 9.04 16.33
C SER A 10 23.04 8.48 17.52
N LYS A 11 24.33 8.25 17.32
CA LYS A 11 25.24 7.85 18.42
C LYS A 11 25.33 8.91 19.52
N ASN A 12 25.41 10.18 19.18
CA ASN A 12 25.48 11.27 20.15
C ASN A 12 24.17 11.44 20.95
N LEU A 13 23.00 11.21 20.33
CA LEU A 13 21.72 11.30 21.02
C LEU A 13 21.53 10.11 21.99
N VAL A 14 21.86 8.90 21.55
CA VAL A 14 21.82 7.68 22.37
C VAL A 14 22.82 7.76 23.53
N GLU A 15 24.00 8.36 23.35
CA GLU A 15 24.96 8.59 24.45
C GLU A 15 24.47 9.64 25.45
N LYS A 16 23.84 10.72 25.03
CA LYS A 16 23.21 11.70 25.92
C LYS A 16 22.11 11.08 26.80
N ILE A 17 21.33 10.16 26.23
CA ILE A 17 20.26 9.43 26.95
C ILE A 17 20.80 8.54 28.07
N LYS A 18 22.02 8.00 27.95
CA LYS A 18 22.67 7.17 28.98
C LYS A 18 23.01 7.93 30.24
N LEU A 19 23.03 9.26 30.24
CA LEU A 19 23.46 10.12 31.34
C LEU A 19 22.31 10.68 32.21
N THR A 20 21.07 10.62 31.73
CA THR A 20 19.91 11.10 32.49
C THR A 20 19.20 9.95 33.18
N GLY A 21 19.54 9.72 34.44
CA GLY A 21 18.94 8.71 35.33
C GLY A 21 17.41 8.84 35.40
N GLY A 22 16.74 7.68 35.38
CA GLY A 22 15.30 7.53 35.32
C GLY A 22 14.53 8.36 36.35
N SER A 23 13.59 9.14 35.82
CA SER A 23 12.58 9.82 36.61
C SER A 23 11.31 8.98 36.72
N LYS A 24 10.71 9.00 37.89
CA LYS A 24 9.51 8.30 38.34
C LYS A 24 8.33 8.46 37.33
N PHE A 25 8.12 7.47 36.45
CA PHE A 25 6.89 7.28 35.74
C PHE A 25 6.11 6.15 36.40
N LEU A 26 5.06 6.55 37.11
CA LEU A 26 4.26 5.72 37.99
C LEU A 26 3.54 4.60 37.20
N ASP A 27 3.68 3.37 37.64
CA ASP A 27 2.87 2.17 37.37
C ASP A 27 2.85 1.59 35.93
N MET A 28 3.67 2.07 34.98
CA MET A 28 3.86 1.42 33.71
C MET A 28 5.32 0.99 33.50
N PRO A 29 5.60 -0.16 32.86
CA PRO A 29 6.97 -0.64 32.65
C PRO A 29 7.74 0.20 31.61
N PHE A 30 7.32 1.42 31.34
CA PHE A 30 7.87 2.32 30.31
C PHE A 30 8.63 3.50 30.93
N PRO A 31 9.73 3.94 30.27
CA PRO A 31 10.35 3.37 29.08
C PRO A 31 11.02 2.01 29.33
N LEU A 32 10.95 1.12 28.33
CA LEU A 32 11.70 -0.13 28.34
C LEU A 32 13.21 0.16 28.38
N ASN A 33 13.99 -0.78 28.94
CA ASN A 33 15.42 -0.62 29.10
C ASN A 33 16.15 -0.44 27.76
N SER A 34 16.71 0.76 27.52
CA SER A 34 17.37 1.13 26.29
C SER A 34 18.56 0.23 25.94
N LYS A 35 19.40 -0.13 26.90
CA LYS A 35 20.56 -1.02 26.69
C LYS A 35 20.13 -2.39 26.15
N SER A 36 18.99 -2.88 26.61
CA SER A 36 18.45 -4.16 26.16
C SER A 36 17.91 -4.07 24.71
N ILE A 37 17.29 -2.95 24.33
CA ILE A 37 16.85 -2.67 22.97
C ILE A 37 18.06 -2.52 22.06
N ASP A 38 19.05 -1.71 22.45
CA ASP A 38 20.31 -1.50 21.72
C ASP A 38 21.02 -2.82 21.42
N ASN A 39 21.09 -3.71 22.42
CA ASN A 39 21.73 -5.02 22.24
C ASN A 39 21.04 -5.88 21.19
N ILE A 40 19.71 -5.84 21.10
CA ILE A 40 18.96 -6.58 20.08
C ILE A 40 19.18 -5.96 18.70
N ILE A 41 19.11 -4.63 18.59
CA ILE A 41 19.33 -3.88 17.35
C ILE A 41 20.74 -4.16 16.83
N HIS A 42 21.77 -4.04 17.68
CA HIS A 42 23.16 -4.30 17.28
C HIS A 42 23.43 -5.77 16.95
N LYS A 43 22.88 -6.71 17.71
CA LYS A 43 23.03 -8.15 17.43
C LYS A 43 22.50 -8.52 16.04
N ASN A 44 21.44 -7.88 15.60
CA ASN A 44 20.78 -8.16 14.32
C ASN A 44 21.20 -7.19 13.19
N ASP A 45 22.16 -6.29 13.42
CA ASP A 45 22.66 -5.27 12.46
C ASP A 45 21.54 -4.41 11.83
N ILE A 46 20.58 -3.98 12.68
CA ILE A 46 19.37 -3.27 12.25
C ILE A 46 19.62 -1.76 12.14
N ASP A 47 19.33 -1.18 10.97
CA ASP A 47 19.13 0.27 10.80
C ASP A 47 17.63 0.59 10.88
N LEU A 48 17.20 1.23 11.96
CA LEU A 48 15.78 1.56 12.18
C LEU A 48 15.20 2.54 11.16
N ASN A 49 16.00 3.32 10.42
CA ASN A 49 15.47 4.14 9.32
C ASN A 49 15.10 3.28 8.11
N LEU A 50 15.83 2.19 7.89
CA LEU A 50 15.71 1.33 6.70
C LEU A 50 15.14 -0.05 7.01
N ILE A 51 14.72 -0.31 8.25
CA ILE A 51 14.21 -1.61 8.68
C ILE A 51 13.01 -2.06 7.84
N GLY A 52 13.11 -3.24 7.24
CA GLY A 52 12.04 -3.84 6.46
C GLY A 52 10.81 -4.21 7.30
N ILE A 53 9.62 -4.23 6.69
CA ILE A 53 8.36 -4.52 7.40
C ILE A 53 8.43 -5.84 8.19
N ARG A 54 8.96 -6.90 7.58
CA ARG A 54 9.07 -8.23 8.23
C ARG A 54 10.11 -8.27 9.32
N GLU A 55 11.22 -7.61 9.11
CA GLU A 55 12.29 -7.48 10.08
C GLU A 55 11.82 -6.71 11.33
N LEU A 56 11.10 -5.60 11.12
CA LEU A 56 10.47 -4.86 12.23
C LEU A 56 9.46 -5.71 13.00
N GLN A 57 8.64 -6.51 12.30
CA GLN A 57 7.69 -7.43 12.96
C GLN A 57 8.42 -8.44 13.85
N SER A 58 9.55 -8.97 13.39
CA SER A 58 10.40 -9.89 14.15
C SER A 58 11.03 -9.20 15.37
N LEU A 59 11.59 -8.00 15.17
CA LEU A 59 12.15 -7.17 16.25
C LEU A 59 11.11 -6.90 17.34
N VAL A 60 9.91 -6.45 16.97
CA VAL A 60 8.84 -6.14 17.92
C VAL A 60 8.38 -7.38 18.66
N SER A 61 8.34 -8.55 18.02
CA SER A 61 8.03 -9.82 18.69
C SER A 61 9.11 -10.19 19.69
N GLU A 62 10.40 -10.11 19.35
CA GLU A 62 11.53 -10.37 20.26
C GLU A 62 11.51 -9.42 21.46
N LEU A 63 11.20 -8.12 21.25
CA LEU A 63 11.06 -7.16 22.34
C LEU A 63 9.86 -7.46 23.23
N SER A 64 8.71 -7.83 22.65
CA SER A 64 7.50 -8.20 23.38
C SER A 64 7.77 -9.38 24.32
N ASP A 65 8.41 -10.42 23.81
CA ASP A 65 8.75 -11.62 24.58
C ASP A 65 9.77 -11.30 25.69
N LYS A 66 10.84 -10.57 25.37
CA LYS A 66 11.90 -10.23 26.30
C LYS A 66 11.42 -9.41 27.49
N PHE A 67 10.54 -8.44 27.24
CA PHE A 67 10.03 -7.55 28.28
C PHE A 67 8.70 -7.99 28.88
N SER A 68 8.08 -9.05 28.35
CA SER A 68 6.72 -9.51 28.71
C SER A 68 5.69 -8.39 28.61
N VAL A 69 5.76 -7.60 27.52
CA VAL A 69 4.93 -6.42 27.29
C VAL A 69 4.18 -6.57 25.95
N GLU A 70 2.88 -6.33 25.96
CA GLU A 70 2.10 -6.23 24.73
C GLU A 70 2.40 -4.90 24.03
N PHE A 71 2.85 -4.96 22.77
CA PHE A 71 3.07 -3.80 21.93
C PHE A 71 1.78 -3.36 21.23
N LEU A 72 1.59 -2.05 21.10
CA LEU A 72 0.60 -1.48 20.17
C LEU A 72 1.19 -1.54 18.76
N ARG A 73 0.66 -2.46 17.95
CA ARG A 73 1.21 -2.92 16.67
C ARG A 73 0.65 -2.12 15.49
N PHE A 74 1.18 -0.91 15.23
CA PHE A 74 0.78 -0.08 14.11
C PHE A 74 1.56 -0.34 12.81
N GLU A 75 2.54 -1.23 12.82
CA GLU A 75 3.32 -1.62 11.64
C GLU A 75 2.57 -2.58 10.71
N PHE A 76 1.56 -3.29 11.20
CA PHE A 76 0.77 -4.22 10.39
C PHE A 76 -0.20 -3.50 9.45
N GLY A 77 0.01 -3.65 8.14
CA GLY A 77 -0.93 -3.17 7.13
C GLY A 77 -1.94 -4.24 6.70
N ILE A 78 -2.52 -5.00 7.62
CA ILE A 78 -3.50 -6.06 7.36
C ILE A 78 -4.90 -5.65 7.78
N PRO A 79 -5.98 -6.27 7.23
CA PRO A 79 -7.34 -6.02 7.70
C PRO A 79 -7.51 -6.39 9.17
N GLY A 80 -8.20 -5.54 9.93
CA GLY A 80 -8.57 -5.81 11.33
C GLY A 80 -10.01 -6.29 11.50
N LEU A 81 -10.77 -6.34 10.43
CA LEU A 81 -12.14 -6.88 10.40
C LEU A 81 -12.13 -8.31 9.85
N LYS A 82 -13.09 -9.10 10.27
CA LYS A 82 -13.36 -10.40 9.66
C LYS A 82 -13.84 -10.22 8.22
N ALA A 83 -13.50 -11.15 7.35
CA ALA A 83 -14.06 -11.21 6.02
C ALA A 83 -15.59 -11.36 6.09
N ASN A 84 -16.29 -10.68 5.19
CA ASN A 84 -17.72 -10.89 5.04
C ASN A 84 -18.00 -12.35 4.64
N SER A 85 -19.09 -12.93 5.13
CA SER A 85 -19.46 -14.33 4.93
C SER A 85 -19.73 -14.72 3.47
N ILE A 86 -20.03 -13.76 2.59
CA ILE A 86 -20.25 -13.97 1.15
C ILE A 86 -19.12 -14.79 0.53
N GLY A 87 -17.88 -14.34 0.71
CA GLY A 87 -16.73 -15.05 0.11
C GLY A 87 -16.52 -16.46 0.65
N PRO A 88 -16.34 -16.66 1.97
CA PRO A 88 -16.20 -18.02 2.53
C PRO A 88 -17.35 -18.96 2.21
N GLN A 89 -18.59 -18.48 2.22
CA GLN A 89 -19.77 -19.28 1.87
C GLN A 89 -19.74 -19.71 0.40
N GLU A 90 -19.36 -18.80 -0.50
CA GLU A 90 -19.24 -19.11 -1.92
C GLU A 90 -18.13 -20.16 -2.19
N GLU A 91 -16.97 -20.04 -1.51
CA GLU A 91 -15.92 -21.06 -1.64
C GLU A 91 -16.38 -22.45 -1.20
N ILE A 92 -17.08 -22.54 -0.06
CA ILE A 92 -17.67 -23.79 0.44
C ILE A 92 -18.70 -24.33 -0.54
N LYS A 93 -19.56 -23.48 -1.09
CA LYS A 93 -20.60 -23.86 -2.04
C LYS A 93 -19.99 -24.46 -3.29
N VAL A 94 -19.05 -23.77 -3.94
CA VAL A 94 -18.46 -24.27 -5.21
C VAL A 94 -17.68 -25.56 -5.02
N LEU A 95 -17.05 -25.79 -3.86
CA LEU A 95 -16.39 -27.06 -3.53
C LEU A 95 -17.38 -28.20 -3.33
N LYS A 96 -18.56 -27.93 -2.78
CA LYS A 96 -19.63 -28.93 -2.62
C LYS A 96 -20.31 -29.27 -3.95
N GLU A 97 -20.47 -28.30 -4.82
CA GLU A 97 -21.13 -28.46 -6.14
C GLU A 97 -20.22 -29.10 -7.18
N ASN A 98 -18.90 -28.95 -7.03
CA ASN A 98 -17.90 -29.49 -7.95
C ASN A 98 -16.68 -30.03 -7.19
N ASP A 99 -16.70 -31.28 -6.81
CA ASP A 99 -15.63 -31.97 -6.09
C ASP A 99 -14.34 -32.17 -6.92
N ALA A 100 -14.45 -32.09 -8.25
CA ALA A 100 -13.30 -32.12 -9.16
C ALA A 100 -12.53 -30.76 -9.23
N LEU A 101 -13.10 -29.68 -8.72
CA LEU A 101 -12.51 -28.35 -8.82
C LEU A 101 -11.07 -28.25 -8.28
N PRO A 102 -10.74 -28.87 -7.11
CA PRO A 102 -9.37 -28.85 -6.60
C PRO A 102 -8.36 -29.66 -7.43
N SER A 103 -8.84 -30.58 -8.27
CA SER A 103 -7.99 -31.49 -9.08
C SER A 103 -7.65 -30.90 -10.45
N THR A 104 -8.22 -29.77 -10.83
CA THR A 104 -8.07 -29.19 -12.16
C THR A 104 -7.37 -27.83 -12.12
N TYR A 105 -6.47 -27.60 -13.10
CA TYR A 105 -5.89 -26.27 -13.26
C TYR A 105 -6.95 -25.23 -13.67
N PRO A 106 -6.92 -24.02 -13.11
CA PRO A 106 -7.79 -22.94 -13.54
C PRO A 106 -7.46 -22.49 -14.97
N PRO A 107 -8.40 -21.87 -15.68
CA PRO A 107 -8.05 -21.09 -16.87
C PRO A 107 -6.99 -20.03 -16.50
N PHE A 108 -5.89 -19.95 -17.27
CA PHE A 108 -4.77 -19.06 -16.96
C PHE A 108 -5.17 -17.58 -16.94
N ASP A 109 -6.19 -17.21 -17.70
CA ASP A 109 -6.74 -15.85 -17.79
C ASP A 109 -7.95 -15.62 -16.87
N GLY A 110 -8.28 -16.62 -16.04
CA GLY A 110 -9.35 -16.55 -15.04
C GLY A 110 -10.70 -17.15 -15.48
N ILE A 111 -11.55 -17.43 -14.49
CA ILE A 111 -12.88 -18.00 -14.73
C ILE A 111 -13.82 -16.95 -15.36
N PRO A 112 -14.70 -17.37 -16.29
CA PRO A 112 -15.64 -16.46 -16.97
C PRO A 112 -16.54 -15.66 -16.03
N ARG A 113 -16.99 -16.27 -14.92
CA ARG A 113 -17.85 -15.62 -13.91
C ARG A 113 -17.15 -14.38 -13.30
N LEU A 114 -15.91 -14.52 -12.83
CA LEU A 114 -15.17 -13.40 -12.23
C LEU A 114 -14.95 -12.29 -13.24
N LYS A 115 -14.60 -12.63 -14.49
CA LYS A 115 -14.38 -11.63 -15.56
C LYS A 115 -15.64 -10.81 -15.82
N LYS A 116 -16.81 -11.46 -15.90
CA LYS A 116 -18.10 -10.78 -16.06
C LYS A 116 -18.46 -9.91 -14.86
N ALA A 117 -18.31 -10.46 -13.65
CA ALA A 117 -18.58 -9.73 -12.41
C ALA A 117 -17.64 -8.51 -12.26
N THR A 118 -16.39 -8.63 -12.71
CA THR A 118 -15.44 -7.51 -12.71
C THR A 118 -15.90 -6.39 -13.66
N VAL A 119 -16.33 -6.73 -14.87
CA VAL A 119 -16.84 -5.73 -15.84
C VAL A 119 -18.01 -4.95 -15.25
N GLU A 120 -18.96 -5.65 -14.63
CA GLU A 120 -20.10 -5.01 -13.99
C GLU A 120 -19.65 -4.12 -12.81
N PHE A 121 -18.78 -4.64 -11.94
CA PHE A 121 -18.27 -3.90 -10.78
C PHE A 121 -17.59 -2.60 -11.17
N ILE A 122 -16.69 -2.62 -12.16
CA ILE A 122 -16.00 -1.40 -12.59
C ILE A 122 -16.92 -0.44 -13.33
N HIS A 123 -17.95 -0.95 -14.02
CA HIS A 123 -18.98 -0.08 -14.60
C HIS A 123 -19.76 0.63 -13.49
N GLN A 124 -20.21 -0.09 -12.46
CA GLN A 124 -21.02 0.46 -11.38
C GLN A 124 -20.24 1.43 -10.45
N PHE A 125 -18.95 1.22 -10.23
CA PHE A 125 -18.19 1.98 -9.23
C PHE A 125 -17.08 2.88 -9.79
N LEU A 126 -16.65 2.68 -11.05
CA LEU A 126 -15.67 3.53 -11.74
C LEU A 126 -16.27 4.27 -12.95
N ASP A 127 -17.44 3.89 -13.41
CA ASP A 127 -18.06 4.41 -14.63
C ASP A 127 -17.13 4.25 -15.86
N ILE A 128 -16.60 3.04 -16.03
CA ILE A 128 -15.76 2.66 -17.17
C ILE A 128 -16.26 1.34 -17.79
N HIS A 129 -15.97 1.16 -19.08
CA HIS A 129 -16.32 -0.04 -19.83
C HIS A 129 -15.08 -0.74 -20.35
N VAL A 130 -14.95 -2.03 -20.05
CA VAL A 130 -13.88 -2.88 -20.59
C VAL A 130 -14.44 -4.22 -21.05
N SER A 131 -13.69 -4.92 -21.92
CA SER A 131 -14.03 -6.30 -22.28
C SER A 131 -13.69 -7.27 -21.13
N PRO A 132 -14.48 -8.32 -20.90
CA PRO A 132 -14.15 -9.38 -19.93
C PRO A 132 -12.76 -10.00 -20.16
N THR A 133 -12.28 -10.04 -21.40
CA THR A 133 -10.96 -10.53 -21.77
C THR A 133 -9.80 -9.69 -21.23
N ASN A 134 -10.09 -8.47 -20.77
CA ASN A 134 -9.12 -7.52 -20.21
C ASN A 134 -9.14 -7.49 -18.68
N CYS A 135 -9.97 -8.33 -18.05
CA CYS A 135 -10.04 -8.53 -16.60
C CYS A 135 -9.33 -9.83 -16.26
N ILE A 136 -8.10 -9.75 -15.79
CA ILE A 136 -7.23 -10.92 -15.54
C ILE A 136 -7.00 -11.06 -14.04
N PRO A 137 -7.42 -12.16 -13.40
CA PRO A 137 -7.15 -12.38 -11.99
C PRO A 137 -5.66 -12.57 -11.74
N THR A 138 -5.22 -12.17 -10.54
CA THR A 138 -3.84 -12.31 -10.06
C THR A 138 -3.82 -12.74 -8.60
N VAL A 139 -2.70 -13.35 -8.16
CA VAL A 139 -2.51 -13.84 -6.78
C VAL A 139 -2.24 -12.65 -5.84
N GLY A 140 -3.28 -11.89 -5.57
CA GLY A 140 -3.24 -10.60 -4.86
C GLY A 140 -2.61 -9.49 -5.70
N ALA A 141 -2.80 -8.23 -5.27
CA ALA A 141 -2.30 -7.05 -6.00
C ALA A 141 -0.77 -7.08 -6.22
N MET A 142 -0.01 -7.65 -5.29
CA MET A 142 1.45 -7.79 -5.45
C MET A 142 1.82 -8.53 -6.74
N HIS A 143 1.09 -9.59 -7.11
CA HIS A 143 1.33 -10.32 -8.35
C HIS A 143 0.92 -9.50 -9.57
N GLY A 144 -0.21 -8.79 -9.50
CA GLY A 144 -0.64 -7.86 -10.54
C GLY A 144 0.40 -6.76 -10.79
N CYS A 145 0.88 -6.10 -9.73
CA CYS A 145 1.93 -5.09 -9.80
C CYS A 145 3.24 -5.65 -10.38
N PHE A 146 3.65 -6.84 -9.94
CA PHE A 146 4.87 -7.50 -10.41
C PHE A 146 4.85 -7.73 -11.93
N ILE A 147 3.76 -8.34 -12.45
CA ILE A 147 3.64 -8.60 -13.88
C ILE A 147 3.52 -7.29 -14.67
N SER A 148 2.74 -6.32 -14.17
CA SER A 148 2.57 -5.01 -14.81
C SER A 148 3.89 -4.26 -14.93
N GLN A 149 4.71 -4.25 -13.88
CA GLN A 149 6.07 -3.67 -13.90
C GLN A 149 6.98 -4.41 -14.87
N ALA A 150 6.95 -5.76 -14.85
CA ALA A 150 7.75 -6.58 -15.77
C ALA A 150 7.45 -6.26 -17.24
N ILE A 151 6.18 -6.11 -17.59
CA ILE A 151 5.75 -5.77 -18.94
C ILE A 151 6.11 -4.32 -19.28
N ALA A 152 5.76 -3.37 -18.41
CA ALA A 152 5.99 -1.96 -18.63
C ALA A 152 7.49 -1.66 -18.85
N GLY A 153 8.37 -2.22 -18.01
CA GLY A 153 9.81 -2.01 -18.08
C GLY A 153 10.54 -2.83 -19.15
N ARG A 154 9.82 -3.72 -19.88
CA ARG A 154 10.42 -4.57 -20.92
C ARG A 154 9.74 -4.48 -22.28
N ARG A 155 8.81 -3.55 -22.48
CA ARG A 155 8.15 -3.38 -23.78
C ARG A 155 9.01 -2.74 -24.84
N LYS A 156 9.98 -1.91 -24.44
CA LYS A 156 10.98 -1.27 -25.30
C LYS A 156 12.35 -1.39 -24.65
N GLU A 157 13.40 -1.44 -25.45
CA GLU A 157 14.77 -1.62 -24.98
C GLU A 157 15.23 -0.49 -24.04
N ILE A 158 14.88 0.76 -24.39
CA ILE A 158 15.29 1.95 -23.64
C ILE A 158 14.40 2.26 -22.45
N SER A 159 13.18 1.70 -22.38
CA SER A 159 12.16 2.02 -21.35
C SER A 159 12.23 1.03 -20.19
N ASP A 160 13.40 0.92 -19.54
CA ASP A 160 13.72 -0.06 -18.50
C ASP A 160 13.52 0.45 -17.06
N THR A 161 12.94 1.63 -16.92
CA THR A 161 12.76 2.31 -15.62
C THR A 161 11.29 2.39 -15.24
N ILE A 162 10.98 2.03 -13.99
CA ILE A 162 9.67 2.27 -13.37
C ILE A 162 9.79 3.52 -12.50
N LEU A 163 8.91 4.50 -12.77
CA LEU A 163 8.76 5.70 -11.95
C LEU A 163 7.71 5.44 -10.88
N PHE A 164 8.02 5.78 -9.64
CA PHE A 164 7.11 5.68 -8.49
C PHE A 164 6.66 7.06 -8.05
N ILE A 165 5.38 7.22 -7.77
CA ILE A 165 4.86 8.34 -7.01
C ILE A 165 4.96 7.95 -5.53
N ASP A 166 5.96 8.48 -4.86
CA ASP A 166 6.24 8.24 -3.45
C ASP A 166 5.52 9.26 -2.53
N PRO A 167 5.43 8.98 -1.24
CA PRO A 167 5.79 7.71 -0.62
C PRO A 167 4.85 6.58 -1.08
N GLY A 168 5.37 5.36 -1.13
CA GLY A 168 4.64 4.22 -1.68
C GLY A 168 4.89 2.92 -0.92
N PHE A 169 4.23 1.85 -1.36
CA PHE A 169 4.43 0.52 -0.78
C PHE A 169 5.82 -0.02 -1.17
N PRO A 170 6.74 -0.21 -0.20
CA PRO A 170 8.17 -0.46 -0.50
C PRO A 170 8.42 -1.75 -1.29
N VAL A 171 7.51 -2.74 -1.18
CA VAL A 171 7.66 -4.01 -1.88
C VAL A 171 7.61 -3.86 -3.41
N ASN A 172 6.91 -2.84 -3.94
CA ASN A 172 6.89 -2.60 -5.38
C ASN A 172 8.27 -2.23 -5.93
N LYS A 173 9.10 -1.53 -5.14
CA LYS A 173 10.50 -1.24 -5.50
C LYS A 173 11.39 -2.48 -5.40
N LEU A 174 11.16 -3.34 -4.40
CA LEU A 174 11.84 -4.63 -4.32
C LEU A 174 11.50 -5.52 -5.53
N GLN A 175 10.26 -5.50 -6.00
CA GLN A 175 9.85 -6.20 -7.22
C GLN A 175 10.60 -5.67 -8.45
N THR A 176 10.73 -4.35 -8.59
CA THR A 176 11.49 -3.71 -9.68
C THR A 176 12.95 -4.16 -9.65
N GLN A 177 13.55 -4.16 -8.46
CA GLN A 177 14.91 -4.63 -8.25
C GLN A 177 15.07 -6.12 -8.58
N PHE A 178 14.17 -6.97 -8.10
CA PHE A 178 14.13 -8.40 -8.42
C PHE A 178 14.03 -8.65 -9.93
N LEU A 179 13.26 -7.84 -10.63
CA LEU A 179 13.12 -7.89 -12.08
C LEU A 179 14.38 -7.39 -12.83
N GLY A 180 15.38 -6.83 -12.16
CA GLY A 180 16.52 -6.21 -12.80
C GLY A 180 16.18 -4.93 -13.58
N LEU A 181 15.08 -4.28 -13.23
CA LEU A 181 14.68 -2.99 -13.80
C LEU A 181 15.21 -1.84 -12.93
N LYS A 182 15.34 -0.67 -13.53
CA LYS A 182 15.67 0.56 -12.81
C LYS A 182 14.42 1.14 -12.15
N ASN A 183 14.60 1.86 -11.05
CA ASN A 183 13.55 2.63 -10.43
C ASN A 183 13.94 4.11 -10.29
N MET A 184 12.95 4.98 -10.35
CA MET A 184 13.02 6.40 -10.08
C MET A 184 11.81 6.79 -9.24
N SER A 185 11.91 7.85 -8.45
CA SER A 185 10.82 8.29 -7.59
C SER A 185 10.66 9.80 -7.62
N ILE A 186 9.41 10.25 -7.47
CA ILE A 186 9.05 11.61 -7.11
C ILE A 186 8.17 11.57 -5.87
N ASP A 187 8.35 12.52 -4.94
CA ASP A 187 7.52 12.58 -3.72
C ASP A 187 6.33 13.52 -3.93
N LEU A 188 5.12 13.03 -3.65
CA LEU A 188 3.87 13.80 -3.74
C LEU A 188 3.86 15.05 -2.83
N CYS A 189 4.68 15.11 -1.78
CA CYS A 189 4.73 16.32 -0.96
C CYS A 189 5.31 17.53 -1.71
N ASP A 190 6.17 17.28 -2.70
CA ASP A 190 6.83 18.32 -3.49
C ASP A 190 6.07 18.62 -4.79
N TYR A 191 5.30 17.66 -5.28
CA TYR A 191 4.70 17.73 -6.61
C TYR A 191 3.22 17.39 -6.57
N ARG A 192 2.35 18.41 -6.66
CA ARG A 192 0.89 18.27 -6.77
C ARG A 192 0.34 19.24 -7.80
N GLY A 193 -0.81 18.93 -8.39
CA GLY A 193 -1.43 19.76 -9.42
C GLY A 193 -0.51 19.96 -10.64
N ASN A 194 -0.41 21.19 -11.15
CA ASN A 194 0.37 21.50 -12.35
C ASN A 194 1.87 21.19 -12.22
N ILE A 195 2.44 21.41 -11.03
CA ILE A 195 3.86 21.12 -10.76
C ILE A 195 4.14 19.61 -10.91
N LEU A 196 3.18 18.73 -10.57
CA LEU A 196 3.29 17.30 -10.82
C LEU A 196 3.36 17.02 -12.34
N GLY A 197 2.53 17.68 -13.14
CA GLY A 197 2.54 17.54 -14.59
C GLY A 197 3.85 17.95 -15.22
N GLU A 198 4.34 19.14 -14.87
CA GLU A 198 5.62 19.65 -15.37
C GLU A 198 6.77 18.69 -15.04
N LYS A 199 6.78 18.17 -13.81
CA LYS A 199 7.81 17.20 -13.38
C LYS A 199 7.71 15.86 -14.09
N LEU A 200 6.50 15.35 -14.30
CA LEU A 200 6.29 14.11 -15.06
C LEU A 200 6.70 14.30 -16.53
N GLU A 201 6.36 15.43 -17.14
CA GLU A 201 6.74 15.72 -18.51
C GLU A 201 8.25 15.81 -18.71
N GLU A 202 8.95 16.50 -17.80
CA GLU A 202 10.42 16.53 -17.76
C GLU A 202 11.01 15.11 -17.75
N ILE A 203 10.52 14.26 -16.83
CA ILE A 203 11.04 12.90 -16.67
C ILE A 203 10.69 12.01 -17.87
N PHE A 204 9.46 12.07 -18.38
CA PHE A 204 9.01 11.23 -19.49
C PHE A 204 9.68 11.59 -20.82
N SER A 205 10.01 12.86 -21.03
CA SER A 205 10.70 13.34 -22.23
C SER A 205 12.06 12.69 -22.46
N ALA A 206 12.71 12.19 -21.41
CA ALA A 206 13.94 11.43 -21.51
C ALA A 206 13.80 10.02 -22.15
N GLY A 207 12.56 9.54 -22.36
CA GLY A 207 12.22 8.29 -23.04
C GLY A 207 12.59 6.99 -22.31
N LYS A 208 13.06 7.08 -21.05
CA LYS A 208 13.53 5.91 -20.28
C LYS A 208 12.44 5.25 -19.44
N ILE A 209 11.32 5.94 -19.21
CA ILE A 209 10.26 5.45 -18.32
C ILE A 209 9.39 4.44 -19.04
N GLY A 210 9.32 3.24 -18.50
CA GLY A 210 8.45 2.17 -18.95
C GLY A 210 7.07 2.22 -18.31
N GLY A 211 7.00 2.48 -17.02
CA GLY A 211 5.76 2.56 -16.26
C GLY A 211 5.81 3.63 -15.18
N LEU A 212 4.64 4.14 -14.82
CA LEU A 212 4.41 4.99 -13.65
C LEU A 212 3.51 4.22 -12.68
N LEU A 213 3.96 4.01 -11.43
CA LEU A 213 3.21 3.28 -10.41
C LEU A 213 2.85 4.18 -9.23
N TRP A 214 1.58 4.11 -8.79
CA TRP A 214 1.06 4.77 -7.59
C TRP A 214 -0.06 3.98 -6.95
N SER A 215 -0.45 4.32 -5.71
CA SER A 215 -1.69 3.88 -5.08
C SER A 215 -2.57 5.06 -4.69
N SER A 216 -3.89 4.90 -4.79
CA SER A 216 -4.88 5.91 -4.41
C SER A 216 -6.15 5.23 -3.87
N PRO A 217 -6.52 5.45 -2.58
CA PRO A 217 -5.76 6.15 -1.52
C PRO A 217 -4.36 5.60 -1.31
N ASN A 218 -3.43 6.49 -0.93
CA ASN A 218 -2.02 6.18 -0.85
C ASN A 218 -1.65 5.42 0.44
N ASN A 219 -0.79 4.44 0.34
CA ASN A 219 -0.06 3.85 1.46
C ASN A 219 1.39 4.39 1.42
N PRO A 220 1.83 5.25 2.35
CA PRO A 220 1.36 5.38 3.74
C PRO A 220 0.55 6.64 4.08
N THR A 221 0.36 7.59 3.19
CA THR A 221 -0.08 8.95 3.52
C THR A 221 -1.59 9.14 3.58
N TRP A 222 -2.33 8.28 2.94
CA TRP A 222 -3.77 8.39 2.68
C TRP A 222 -4.18 9.60 1.81
N THR A 223 -3.23 10.16 1.08
CA THR A 223 -3.51 11.16 0.03
C THR A 223 -4.10 10.51 -1.21
N CYS A 224 -4.91 11.23 -1.96
CA CYS A 224 -5.53 10.76 -3.19
C CYS A 224 -5.17 11.69 -4.35
N LEU A 225 -4.93 11.13 -5.54
CA LEU A 225 -4.84 11.92 -6.75
C LEU A 225 -6.25 12.42 -7.14
N THR A 226 -6.33 13.69 -7.50
CA THR A 226 -7.57 14.31 -7.98
C THR A 226 -7.86 13.93 -9.42
N GLU A 227 -9.12 14.05 -9.87
CA GLU A 227 -9.47 13.81 -11.27
C GLU A 227 -8.64 14.67 -12.24
N ALA A 228 -8.40 15.95 -11.89
CA ALA A 228 -7.55 16.83 -12.70
C ALA A 228 -6.10 16.35 -12.78
N GLU A 229 -5.54 15.81 -11.69
CA GLU A 229 -4.20 15.21 -11.71
C GLU A 229 -4.18 13.92 -12.53
N LEU A 230 -5.20 13.06 -12.42
CA LEU A 230 -5.32 11.85 -13.23
C LEU A 230 -5.50 12.17 -14.71
N GLU A 231 -6.29 13.18 -15.06
CA GLU A 231 -6.43 13.65 -16.45
C GLU A 231 -5.09 14.10 -17.04
N MET A 232 -4.37 14.91 -16.29
CA MET A 232 -3.04 15.39 -16.68
C MET A 232 -2.05 14.22 -16.83
N ILE A 233 -2.00 13.30 -15.86
CA ILE A 233 -1.18 12.08 -15.92
C ILE A 233 -1.57 11.26 -17.15
N GLY A 234 -2.86 11.04 -17.40
CA GLY A 234 -3.35 10.27 -18.54
C GLY A 234 -2.91 10.84 -19.90
N LYS A 235 -2.97 12.16 -20.07
CA LYS A 235 -2.45 12.85 -21.27
C LYS A 235 -0.95 12.60 -21.46
N LEU A 236 -0.16 12.68 -20.38
CA LEU A 236 1.29 12.45 -20.44
C LEU A 236 1.63 10.97 -20.69
N LEU A 237 0.91 10.02 -20.07
CA LEU A 237 1.06 8.59 -20.34
C LEU A 237 0.82 8.26 -21.81
N THR A 238 -0.19 8.87 -22.40
CA THR A 238 -0.50 8.69 -23.83
C THR A 238 0.58 9.33 -24.71
N LYS A 239 0.96 10.58 -24.43
CA LYS A 239 1.95 11.34 -25.20
C LYS A 239 3.31 10.65 -25.29
N TYR A 240 3.78 10.09 -24.16
CA TYR A 240 5.11 9.49 -24.04
C TYR A 240 5.10 7.95 -24.12
N ASP A 241 3.95 7.35 -24.40
CA ASP A 241 3.77 5.89 -24.42
C ASP A 241 4.32 5.24 -23.14
N VAL A 242 3.94 5.78 -21.98
CA VAL A 242 4.22 5.20 -20.65
C VAL A 242 2.99 4.45 -20.18
N ILE A 243 3.16 3.35 -19.44
CA ILE A 243 2.05 2.59 -18.86
C ILE A 243 1.81 3.03 -17.42
N GLY A 244 0.60 3.52 -17.12
CA GLY A 244 0.14 3.76 -15.75
C GLY A 244 -0.16 2.43 -15.04
N ILE A 245 0.30 2.29 -13.80
CA ILE A 245 0.01 1.13 -12.94
C ILE A 245 -0.65 1.68 -11.67
N GLU A 246 -1.97 1.60 -11.63
CA GLU A 246 -2.79 2.09 -10.53
C GLU A 246 -3.07 0.94 -9.55
N ASP A 247 -2.38 0.94 -8.40
CA ASP A 247 -2.65 -0.01 -7.31
C ASP A 247 -3.84 0.47 -6.48
N SER A 248 -5.02 -0.03 -6.79
CA SER A 248 -6.30 0.26 -6.12
C SER A 248 -6.58 -0.73 -4.99
N ALA A 249 -5.56 -1.09 -4.19
CA ALA A 249 -5.73 -1.98 -3.05
C ALA A 249 -6.68 -1.44 -1.97
N TYR A 250 -6.87 -0.12 -1.91
CA TYR A 250 -7.76 0.59 -0.99
C TYR A 250 -8.97 1.20 -1.72
N PHE A 251 -9.45 0.50 -2.73
CA PHE A 251 -10.58 0.91 -3.58
C PHE A 251 -11.76 1.42 -2.74
N GLY A 252 -12.31 2.59 -3.10
CA GLY A 252 -13.45 3.20 -2.43
C GLY A 252 -13.18 3.76 -1.02
N MET A 253 -11.99 3.58 -0.45
CA MET A 253 -11.71 3.92 0.95
C MET A 253 -11.25 5.38 1.16
N ASP A 254 -11.52 6.28 0.25
CA ASP A 254 -11.49 7.72 0.52
C ASP A 254 -12.83 8.12 1.15
N PHE A 255 -12.88 8.04 2.47
CA PHE A 255 -14.13 8.28 3.24
C PHE A 255 -14.56 9.75 3.32
N ARG A 256 -14.00 10.62 2.48
CA ARG A 256 -14.55 11.96 2.23
C ARG A 256 -15.79 11.90 1.34
N TYR A 257 -15.90 10.82 0.56
CA TYR A 257 -16.96 10.59 -0.42
C TYR A 257 -17.64 9.23 -0.18
N ASP A 258 -18.85 9.07 -0.68
CA ASP A 258 -19.60 7.82 -0.64
C ASP A 258 -19.51 7.10 -2.00
N TYR A 259 -18.49 6.27 -2.14
CA TYR A 259 -18.25 5.46 -3.36
C TYR A 259 -18.94 4.10 -3.31
N GLY A 260 -19.77 3.81 -2.30
CA GLY A 260 -20.40 2.51 -2.09
C GLY A 260 -21.71 2.29 -2.86
N LYS A 261 -22.21 3.30 -3.57
CA LYS A 261 -23.51 3.23 -4.27
C LYS A 261 -23.34 2.80 -5.73
N PRO A 262 -23.84 1.60 -6.11
CA PRO A 262 -23.69 1.13 -7.48
C PRO A 262 -24.43 2.05 -8.47
N GLY A 263 -23.76 2.37 -9.58
CA GLY A 263 -24.29 3.17 -10.69
C GLY A 263 -24.61 4.63 -10.35
N GLN A 264 -24.21 5.13 -9.19
CA GLN A 264 -24.51 6.49 -8.74
C GLN A 264 -23.23 7.27 -8.43
N PRO A 265 -23.09 8.52 -8.91
CA PRO A 265 -21.97 9.36 -8.54
C PRO A 265 -22.00 9.73 -7.03
N PRO A 266 -20.84 10.04 -6.42
CA PRO A 266 -19.54 10.09 -7.08
C PRO A 266 -18.95 8.71 -7.36
N PHE A 267 -18.27 8.56 -8.51
CA PHE A 267 -17.49 7.37 -8.81
C PHE A 267 -16.06 7.50 -8.31
N GLN A 268 -15.42 6.39 -7.95
CA GLN A 268 -13.99 6.38 -7.59
C GLN A 268 -13.16 6.93 -8.75
N PRO A 269 -12.35 7.98 -8.56
CA PRO A 269 -11.44 8.46 -9.61
C PRO A 269 -10.45 7.39 -10.05
N THR A 270 -10.22 7.30 -11.36
CA THR A 270 -9.29 6.32 -11.94
C THR A 270 -8.63 6.86 -13.20
N ILE A 271 -7.42 6.39 -13.47
CA ILE A 271 -6.65 6.73 -14.67
C ILE A 271 -7.32 6.26 -15.97
N ALA A 272 -8.14 5.20 -15.90
CA ALA A 272 -8.80 4.61 -17.06
C ALA A 272 -9.76 5.57 -17.81
N LYS A 273 -10.21 6.64 -17.14
CA LYS A 273 -11.04 7.68 -17.81
C LYS A 273 -10.24 8.59 -18.74
N TYR A 274 -8.90 8.60 -18.65
CA TYR A 274 -8.06 9.63 -19.27
C TYR A 274 -6.99 9.09 -20.20
N THR A 275 -6.80 7.79 -20.27
CA THR A 275 -5.82 7.14 -21.15
C THR A 275 -6.20 5.69 -21.41
N GLU A 276 -5.68 5.14 -22.50
CA GLU A 276 -5.74 3.70 -22.78
C GLU A 276 -4.48 2.95 -22.28
N ASN A 277 -3.48 3.68 -21.77
CA ASN A 277 -2.19 3.13 -21.34
C ASN A 277 -2.18 2.81 -19.85
N TYR A 278 -3.01 1.86 -19.38
CA TYR A 278 -3.14 1.58 -17.96
C TYR A 278 -3.25 0.10 -17.60
N PHE A 279 -2.81 -0.22 -16.40
CA PHE A 279 -3.24 -1.35 -15.58
C PHE A 279 -3.85 -0.82 -14.29
N ILE A 280 -5.07 -1.20 -13.96
CA ILE A 280 -5.70 -1.00 -12.65
C ILE A 280 -5.70 -2.33 -11.92
N ILE A 281 -5.32 -2.34 -10.66
CA ILE A 281 -5.29 -3.56 -9.85
C ILE A 281 -6.24 -3.41 -8.66
N ILE A 282 -7.39 -4.10 -8.70
CA ILE A 282 -8.38 -4.12 -7.62
C ILE A 282 -8.17 -5.38 -6.79
N SER A 283 -7.96 -5.21 -5.48
CA SER A 283 -7.64 -6.31 -4.56
C SER A 283 -8.75 -6.56 -3.56
N SER A 284 -9.06 -7.84 -3.32
CA SER A 284 -9.96 -8.25 -2.24
C SER A 284 -9.39 -7.99 -0.84
N SER A 285 -8.06 -7.77 -0.75
CA SER A 285 -7.33 -7.82 0.52
C SER A 285 -7.82 -6.82 1.56
N LYS A 286 -8.24 -5.60 1.15
CA LYS A 286 -8.64 -4.54 2.08
C LYS A 286 -10.13 -4.30 2.06
N ILE A 287 -10.71 -4.11 0.87
CA ILE A 287 -12.13 -3.77 0.73
C ILE A 287 -13.08 -4.87 1.20
N PHE A 288 -12.67 -6.15 1.10
CA PHE A 288 -13.47 -7.30 1.56
C PHE A 288 -12.84 -8.02 2.76
N SER A 289 -11.78 -7.46 3.36
CA SER A 289 -11.01 -8.12 4.43
C SER A 289 -10.56 -9.54 4.06
N TYR A 290 -10.25 -9.80 2.78
CA TYR A 290 -10.04 -11.12 2.21
C TYR A 290 -8.56 -11.36 1.83
N ALA A 291 -7.65 -10.82 2.64
CA ALA A 291 -6.21 -10.82 2.35
C ALA A 291 -5.57 -12.22 2.31
N GLY A 292 -6.10 -13.17 3.09
CA GLY A 292 -5.59 -14.55 3.17
C GLY A 292 -5.78 -15.35 1.89
N GLN A 293 -6.81 -15.06 1.11
CA GLN A 293 -7.18 -15.80 -0.10
C GLN A 293 -6.40 -15.41 -1.36
N ARG A 294 -5.58 -14.37 -1.27
CA ARG A 294 -4.66 -13.98 -2.34
C ARG A 294 -5.31 -13.80 -3.70
N ILE A 295 -6.41 -13.06 -3.76
CA ILE A 295 -7.13 -12.78 -5.02
C ILE A 295 -7.23 -11.28 -5.30
N SER A 296 -6.99 -10.90 -6.55
CA SER A 296 -7.19 -9.57 -7.12
C SER A 296 -7.47 -9.69 -8.62
N VAL A 297 -7.87 -8.61 -9.26
CA VAL A 297 -8.03 -8.54 -10.71
C VAL A 297 -7.20 -7.37 -11.24
N THR A 298 -6.43 -7.63 -12.29
CA THR A 298 -5.77 -6.60 -13.10
C THR A 298 -6.63 -6.31 -14.32
N ILE A 299 -6.94 -5.05 -14.53
CA ILE A 299 -7.83 -4.54 -15.56
C ILE A 299 -7.04 -3.63 -16.49
N SER A 300 -7.31 -3.69 -17.79
CA SER A 300 -6.64 -2.85 -18.78
C SER A 300 -7.56 -2.54 -19.96
N SER A 301 -7.15 -1.61 -20.82
CA SER A 301 -7.84 -1.31 -22.04
C SER A 301 -7.62 -2.36 -23.13
N GLU A 302 -8.55 -2.49 -24.07
CA GLU A 302 -8.38 -3.33 -25.26
C GLU A 302 -7.21 -2.82 -26.12
N THR A 303 -7.09 -1.49 -26.24
CA THR A 303 -6.02 -0.83 -26.99
C THR A 303 -4.64 -1.23 -26.46
N LEU A 304 -4.41 -1.20 -25.15
CA LEU A 304 -3.13 -1.60 -24.58
C LEU A 304 -2.91 -3.12 -24.71
N MET A 305 -3.92 -3.92 -24.41
CA MET A 305 -3.79 -5.39 -24.37
C MET A 305 -3.50 -6.01 -25.74
N THR A 306 -3.96 -5.38 -26.82
CA THR A 306 -3.72 -5.86 -28.18
C THR A 306 -2.48 -5.23 -28.84
N ARG A 307 -1.94 -4.16 -28.23
CA ARG A 307 -0.77 -3.44 -28.77
C ARG A 307 0.45 -4.35 -28.86
N LYS A 308 1.19 -4.19 -29.96
CA LYS A 308 2.36 -4.99 -30.26
C LYS A 308 3.64 -4.24 -29.92
N TYR A 309 4.47 -4.86 -29.11
CA TYR A 309 5.82 -4.41 -28.79
C TYR A 309 6.80 -5.55 -29.13
N PRO A 310 7.56 -5.44 -30.24
CA PRO A 310 8.46 -6.51 -30.67
C PRO A 310 9.46 -6.95 -29.60
N TYR A 311 9.94 -6.02 -28.77
CA TYR A 311 10.94 -6.28 -27.73
C TYR A 311 10.41 -7.18 -26.60
N LEU A 312 9.09 -7.22 -26.36
CA LEU A 312 8.47 -8.16 -25.39
C LEU A 312 8.80 -9.63 -25.70
N LYS A 313 9.02 -9.96 -27.00
CA LYS A 313 9.33 -11.34 -27.41
C LYS A 313 10.59 -11.89 -26.71
N LYS A 314 11.55 -11.01 -26.39
CA LYS A 314 12.79 -11.37 -25.70
C LYS A 314 12.55 -11.97 -24.31
N TYR A 315 11.51 -11.53 -23.61
CA TYR A 315 11.25 -11.92 -22.22
C TYR A 315 10.00 -12.79 -22.04
N PHE A 316 8.97 -12.59 -22.89
CA PHE A 316 7.66 -13.20 -22.72
C PHE A 316 7.25 -14.13 -23.87
N ASN A 317 8.14 -14.39 -24.80
CA ASN A 317 7.84 -15.15 -26.03
C ASN A 317 6.58 -14.66 -26.76
N SER A 318 6.24 -13.41 -26.61
CA SER A 318 5.06 -12.76 -27.22
C SER A 318 5.35 -11.30 -27.55
N LYS A 319 4.70 -10.79 -28.60
CA LYS A 319 4.77 -9.37 -28.99
C LYS A 319 3.57 -8.56 -28.45
N THR A 320 2.48 -9.20 -28.05
CA THR A 320 1.28 -8.52 -27.54
C THR A 320 1.26 -8.53 -26.02
N ILE A 321 0.77 -7.44 -25.42
CA ILE A 321 0.70 -7.29 -23.95
C ILE A 321 -0.19 -8.37 -23.33
N ARG A 322 -1.38 -8.65 -23.88
CA ARG A 322 -2.26 -9.70 -23.34
C ARG A 322 -1.57 -11.05 -23.23
N ARG A 323 -0.92 -11.52 -24.32
CA ARG A 323 -0.22 -12.79 -24.28
C ARG A 323 1.01 -12.75 -23.37
N ALA A 324 1.72 -11.62 -23.31
CA ALA A 324 2.82 -11.43 -22.38
C ALA A 324 2.32 -11.50 -20.93
N PHE A 325 1.18 -10.89 -20.62
CA PHE A 325 0.59 -10.91 -19.27
C PHE A 325 0.17 -12.34 -18.87
N ILE A 326 -0.60 -13.03 -19.71
CA ILE A 326 -1.17 -14.35 -19.41
C ILE A 326 -0.11 -15.44 -19.52
N HIS A 327 0.51 -15.60 -20.69
CA HIS A 327 1.43 -16.72 -20.96
C HIS A 327 2.88 -16.45 -20.56
N GLY A 328 3.26 -15.18 -20.43
CA GLY A 328 4.61 -14.76 -20.01
C GLY A 328 4.70 -14.32 -18.54
N GLY A 329 3.58 -13.94 -17.94
CA GLY A 329 3.46 -13.52 -16.54
C GLY A 329 2.76 -14.56 -15.66
N ILE A 330 1.44 -14.75 -15.81
CA ILE A 330 0.65 -15.66 -14.97
C ILE A 330 1.12 -17.11 -15.08
N TYR A 331 1.24 -17.62 -16.30
CA TYR A 331 1.57 -19.03 -16.50
C TYR A 331 2.89 -19.45 -15.87
N PRO A 332 4.04 -18.74 -16.11
CA PRO A 332 5.33 -19.17 -15.56
C PRO A 332 5.49 -18.88 -14.06
N THR A 333 4.66 -18.08 -13.45
CA THR A 333 4.77 -17.74 -12.03
C THR A 333 3.84 -18.55 -11.14
N THR A 334 2.63 -18.85 -11.59
CA THR A 334 1.59 -19.49 -10.77
C THR A 334 0.77 -20.57 -11.49
N ALA A 335 0.97 -20.77 -12.80
CA ALA A 335 0.14 -21.63 -13.65
C ALA A 335 -1.37 -21.37 -13.53
N GLY A 336 -1.75 -20.14 -13.26
CA GLY A 336 -3.12 -19.68 -13.01
C GLY A 336 -3.35 -19.25 -11.57
N VAL A 337 -4.56 -18.79 -11.29
CA VAL A 337 -4.97 -18.30 -9.96
C VAL A 337 -5.95 -19.28 -9.34
N PRO A 338 -5.86 -19.63 -8.03
CA PRO A 338 -6.77 -20.59 -7.40
C PRO A 338 -8.24 -20.31 -7.71
N GLN A 339 -9.02 -21.36 -7.99
CA GLN A 339 -10.39 -21.22 -8.50
C GLN A 339 -11.37 -20.73 -7.44
N THR A 340 -11.33 -21.31 -6.23
CA THR A 340 -12.31 -20.97 -5.18
C THR A 340 -12.28 -19.48 -4.80
N PRO A 341 -11.09 -18.82 -4.59
CA PRO A 341 -11.07 -17.39 -4.36
C PRO A 341 -11.57 -16.54 -5.54
N GLN A 342 -11.48 -17.05 -6.79
CA GLN A 342 -12.07 -16.33 -7.93
C GLN A 342 -13.60 -16.33 -7.85
N HIS A 343 -14.22 -17.44 -7.45
CA HIS A 343 -15.67 -17.50 -7.22
C HIS A 343 -16.09 -16.60 -6.06
N ALA A 344 -15.31 -16.60 -4.96
CA ALA A 344 -15.57 -15.70 -3.84
C ALA A 344 -15.52 -14.23 -4.24
N LEU A 345 -14.50 -13.81 -5.03
CA LEU A 345 -14.39 -12.43 -5.49
C LEU A 345 -15.53 -12.07 -6.46
N ALA A 346 -15.93 -13.00 -7.32
CA ALA A 346 -17.09 -12.81 -8.19
C ALA A 346 -18.36 -12.55 -7.37
N ALA A 347 -18.61 -13.36 -6.32
CA ALA A 347 -19.78 -13.20 -5.47
C ALA A 347 -19.77 -11.85 -4.71
N PHE A 348 -18.60 -11.38 -4.23
CA PHE A 348 -18.48 -10.05 -3.65
C PHE A 348 -18.85 -8.94 -4.66
N PHE A 349 -18.35 -9.04 -5.89
CA PHE A 349 -18.66 -8.05 -6.92
C PHE A 349 -20.13 -8.07 -7.33
N GLU A 350 -20.69 -9.26 -7.53
CA GLU A 350 -22.10 -9.44 -7.91
C GLU A 350 -23.03 -8.85 -6.85
N THR A 351 -22.83 -9.15 -5.57
CA THR A 351 -23.67 -8.65 -4.47
C THR A 351 -23.49 -7.16 -4.20
N ALA A 352 -22.28 -6.62 -4.45
CA ALA A 352 -22.06 -5.18 -4.39
C ALA A 352 -22.80 -4.45 -5.53
N CYS A 353 -22.78 -4.98 -6.75
CA CYS A 353 -23.46 -4.39 -7.90
C CYS A 353 -24.98 -4.38 -7.77
N THR A 354 -25.59 -5.36 -7.07
CA THR A 354 -27.06 -5.35 -6.79
C THR A 354 -27.46 -4.40 -5.66
N GLY A 355 -26.47 -3.87 -4.93
CA GLY A 355 -26.71 -3.04 -3.74
C GLY A 355 -27.11 -3.83 -2.49
N GLU A 356 -27.13 -5.17 -2.55
CA GLU A 356 -27.38 -6.04 -1.39
C GLU A 356 -26.24 -5.99 -0.37
N PHE A 357 -25.04 -5.59 -0.81
CA PHE A 357 -23.84 -5.49 0.01
C PHE A 357 -23.12 -4.17 -0.21
N ASP A 358 -23.30 -3.22 0.72
CA ASP A 358 -22.39 -2.05 0.80
C ASP A 358 -21.05 -2.47 1.42
N PHE A 359 -20.07 -2.71 0.55
CA PHE A 359 -18.75 -3.17 0.96
C PHE A 359 -17.94 -2.11 1.72
N LEU A 360 -18.35 -0.84 1.67
CA LEU A 360 -17.68 0.26 2.40
C LEU A 360 -18.24 0.49 3.79
N ASP A 361 -19.48 0.08 4.05
CA ASP A 361 -20.16 0.42 5.32
C ASP A 361 -19.39 -0.07 6.54
N SER A 362 -19.01 -1.35 6.56
CA SER A 362 -18.21 -1.92 7.65
C SER A 362 -16.83 -1.31 7.78
N LEU A 363 -16.27 -0.76 6.69
CA LEU A 363 -14.93 -0.17 6.67
C LEU A 363 -14.88 1.25 7.23
N LYS A 364 -16.03 1.92 7.40
CA LYS A 364 -16.13 3.25 8.03
C LYS A 364 -15.58 3.27 9.46
N VAL A 365 -15.53 2.11 10.12
CA VAL A 365 -14.87 1.97 11.44
C VAL A 365 -13.40 2.39 11.39
N TYR A 366 -12.71 2.18 10.28
CA TYR A 366 -11.32 2.61 10.12
C TYR A 366 -11.19 4.14 10.11
N LYS A 367 -12.17 4.85 9.51
CA LYS A 367 -12.24 6.32 9.58
C LYS A 367 -12.32 6.80 11.03
N ALA A 368 -13.26 6.24 11.82
CA ALA A 368 -13.41 6.60 13.22
C ALA A 368 -12.15 6.33 14.04
N ARG A 369 -11.51 5.18 13.83
CA ARG A 369 -10.26 4.82 14.48
C ARG A 369 -9.10 5.75 14.09
N ALA A 370 -8.98 6.11 12.81
CA ALA A 370 -7.95 7.02 12.34
C ALA A 370 -8.10 8.41 12.95
N ILE A 371 -9.32 8.97 12.99
CA ILE A 371 -9.61 10.26 13.62
C ILE A 371 -9.19 10.22 15.09
N LYS A 372 -9.65 9.20 15.85
CA LYS A 372 -9.37 9.09 17.28
C LYS A 372 -7.87 8.92 17.56
N ALA A 373 -7.19 8.06 16.82
CA ALA A 373 -5.74 7.88 16.98
C ALA A 373 -4.98 9.16 16.64
N LYS A 374 -5.31 9.87 15.55
CA LYS A 374 -4.68 11.15 15.21
C LYS A 374 -4.84 12.19 16.32
N GLU A 375 -6.04 12.34 16.88
CA GLU A 375 -6.28 13.25 18.01
C GLU A 375 -5.34 12.96 19.18
N ILE A 376 -5.10 11.66 19.49
CA ILE A 376 -4.21 11.26 20.58
C ILE A 376 -2.77 11.69 20.30
N PHE A 377 -2.26 11.47 19.09
CA PHE A 377 -0.91 11.89 18.73
C PHE A 377 -0.78 13.42 18.74
N LEU A 378 -1.71 14.13 18.09
CA LEU A 378 -1.66 15.58 17.94
C LEU A 378 -1.71 16.34 19.27
N LYS A 379 -2.59 15.93 20.20
CA LYS A 379 -2.69 16.58 21.53
C LYS A 379 -1.46 16.36 22.42
N ASN A 380 -0.62 15.36 22.08
CA ASN A 380 0.61 15.04 22.80
C ASN A 380 1.87 15.46 22.02
N GLY A 381 1.79 16.56 21.27
CA GLY A 381 2.93 17.25 20.66
C GLY A 381 3.52 16.62 19.41
N PHE A 382 2.85 15.64 18.81
CA PHE A 382 3.19 15.12 17.49
C PHE A 382 2.53 15.99 16.42
N THR A 383 3.03 15.90 15.18
CA THR A 383 2.43 16.51 14.00
C THR A 383 2.27 15.46 12.91
N LEU A 384 1.45 15.72 11.90
CA LEU A 384 1.36 14.84 10.75
C LEU A 384 2.51 15.15 9.78
N ALA A 385 3.20 14.10 9.30
CA ALA A 385 4.25 14.26 8.29
C ALA A 385 3.65 14.66 6.93
N TYR A 386 2.46 14.13 6.61
CA TYR A 386 1.63 14.53 5.48
C TYR A 386 0.29 15.00 6.06
N PRO A 387 0.11 16.32 6.27
CA PRO A 387 -0.99 16.83 7.08
C PRO A 387 -2.32 16.91 6.34
N ASP A 388 -2.28 17.06 5.03
CA ASP A 388 -3.46 17.31 4.21
C ASP A 388 -3.30 16.76 2.77
N ASP A 389 -4.39 16.78 2.03
CA ASP A 389 -4.48 16.43 0.62
C ASP A 389 -4.81 17.68 -0.21
N ARG A 390 -3.79 18.48 -0.55
CA ARG A 390 -3.91 19.78 -1.24
C ARG A 390 -4.82 20.77 -0.49
N GLY A 391 -4.55 20.96 0.81
CA GLY A 391 -5.33 21.85 1.67
C GLY A 391 -6.69 21.30 2.09
N LYS A 392 -7.04 20.07 1.69
CA LYS A 392 -8.23 19.35 2.17
C LYS A 392 -7.83 18.36 3.24
N PRO A 393 -8.71 18.04 4.20
CA PRO A 393 -8.46 16.95 5.15
C PRO A 393 -8.17 15.64 4.43
N LEU A 394 -7.34 14.77 5.04
CA LEU A 394 -7.14 13.41 4.56
C LEU A 394 -8.44 12.60 4.61
N GLY A 395 -8.56 11.60 3.73
CA GLY A 395 -9.74 10.75 3.64
C GLY A 395 -9.96 9.77 4.81
N ASP A 396 -9.03 9.74 5.76
CA ASP A 396 -9.05 8.93 7.01
C ASP A 396 -9.46 7.47 6.84
N GLY A 397 -8.46 6.60 6.77
CA GLY A 397 -8.68 5.17 6.61
C GLY A 397 -7.63 4.35 7.34
N PHE A 398 -6.91 3.47 6.62
CA PHE A 398 -5.96 2.55 7.24
C PHE A 398 -4.74 3.24 7.85
N TYR A 399 -4.27 4.35 7.24
CA TYR A 399 -2.99 4.95 7.59
C TYR A 399 -3.07 6.45 7.79
N PHE A 400 -2.18 6.92 8.63
CA PHE A 400 -1.69 8.30 8.67
C PHE A 400 -0.22 8.30 9.06
N THR A 401 0.44 9.44 8.95
CA THR A 401 1.87 9.57 9.19
C THR A 401 2.13 10.61 10.25
N ILE A 402 3.00 10.29 11.20
CA ILE A 402 3.36 11.18 12.31
C ILE A 402 4.84 11.56 12.27
N GLN A 403 5.15 12.71 12.81
CA GLN A 403 6.51 13.16 13.11
C GLN A 403 6.57 13.85 14.48
N ARG A 404 7.77 14.02 15.04
CA ARG A 404 7.98 14.70 16.33
C ARG A 404 9.26 15.53 16.27
N GLY A 405 9.12 16.87 16.11
CA GLY A 405 10.24 17.78 15.96
C GLY A 405 11.18 17.33 14.82
N ASP A 406 12.50 17.39 15.07
CA ASP A 406 13.54 17.09 14.09
C ASP A 406 14.04 15.63 14.14
N LEU A 407 13.35 14.74 14.89
CA LEU A 407 13.73 13.34 14.95
C LEU A 407 13.70 12.71 13.55
N THR A 408 14.71 11.89 13.25
CA THR A 408 14.68 11.01 12.07
C THR A 408 13.60 9.95 12.26
N SER A 409 13.22 9.27 11.19
CA SER A 409 12.22 8.19 11.27
C SER A 409 12.68 7.06 12.20
N GLY A 410 13.96 6.69 12.14
CA GLY A 410 14.55 5.66 13.01
C GLY A 410 14.64 6.08 14.47
N GLU A 411 15.00 7.35 14.76
CA GLU A 411 15.00 7.87 16.13
C GLU A 411 13.59 7.90 16.72
N LEU A 412 12.61 8.37 15.94
CA LEU A 412 11.22 8.37 16.39
C LEU A 412 10.71 6.95 16.63
N LEU A 413 11.00 6.01 15.72
CA LEU A 413 10.66 4.59 15.92
C LEU A 413 11.34 4.01 17.16
N TYR A 414 12.64 4.30 17.39
CA TYR A 414 13.36 3.86 18.56
C TYR A 414 12.68 4.28 19.87
N PHE A 415 12.31 5.56 19.97
CA PHE A 415 11.60 6.05 21.15
C PHE A 415 10.21 5.43 21.29
N MET A 416 9.49 5.26 20.20
CA MET A 416 8.19 4.57 20.20
C MET A 416 8.33 3.13 20.71
N LEU A 417 9.35 2.40 20.28
CA LEU A 417 9.62 1.03 20.75
C LEU A 417 9.88 0.98 22.25
N GLN A 418 10.55 1.98 22.85
CA GLN A 418 10.74 2.08 24.30
C GLN A 418 9.41 2.20 25.06
N PHE A 419 8.37 2.71 24.43
CA PHE A 419 7.03 2.83 25.02
C PHE A 419 6.04 1.76 24.52
N GLY A 420 6.57 0.68 23.94
CA GLY A 420 5.77 -0.44 23.48
C GLY A 420 4.84 -0.09 22.31
N ILE A 421 5.28 0.80 21.42
CA ILE A 421 4.54 1.23 20.24
C ILE A 421 5.40 0.96 19.00
N ALA A 422 4.85 0.30 17.99
CA ALA A 422 5.54 0.02 16.74
C ALA A 422 4.83 0.68 15.54
N GLY A 423 5.60 1.19 14.57
CA GLY A 423 5.10 1.76 13.32
C GLY A 423 6.17 1.64 12.23
N ILE A 424 5.86 1.99 11.00
CA ILE A 424 6.80 1.86 9.87
C ILE A 424 7.55 3.18 9.65
N PRO A 425 8.90 3.20 9.66
CA PRO A 425 9.66 4.39 9.34
C PRO A 425 9.39 4.83 7.89
N LEU A 426 9.24 6.14 7.65
CA LEU A 426 8.85 6.65 6.34
C LEU A 426 9.95 6.50 5.30
N ASP A 427 11.21 6.42 5.69
CA ASP A 427 12.35 6.33 4.76
C ASP A 427 12.22 5.13 3.82
N ILE A 428 11.78 3.96 4.32
CA ILE A 428 11.60 2.77 3.46
C ILE A 428 10.48 2.93 2.42
N THR A 429 9.57 3.88 2.64
CA THR A 429 8.48 4.16 1.69
C THR A 429 8.91 5.10 0.55
N GLY A 430 10.14 5.59 0.60
CA GLY A 430 10.66 6.59 -0.34
C GLY A 430 10.29 8.02 -0.01
N SER A 431 9.68 8.27 1.16
CA SER A 431 9.34 9.59 1.64
C SER A 431 10.59 10.46 1.82
N LYS A 432 10.53 11.71 1.39
CA LYS A 432 11.50 12.74 1.72
C LYS A 432 11.27 13.35 3.10
N ARG A 433 10.07 13.15 3.67
CA ARG A 433 9.73 13.60 5.02
C ARG A 433 10.08 12.53 6.03
N LYS A 434 10.55 12.97 7.19
CA LYS A 434 10.82 12.13 8.34
C LYS A 434 9.53 11.77 9.05
N GLY A 435 9.51 10.64 9.75
CA GLY A 435 8.36 10.24 10.54
C GLY A 435 8.06 8.75 10.47
N VAL A 436 6.91 8.39 11.00
CA VAL A 436 6.46 6.99 11.12
C VAL A 436 5.03 6.86 10.59
N ARG A 437 4.79 5.83 9.78
CA ARG A 437 3.45 5.42 9.37
C ARG A 437 2.74 4.68 10.50
N ILE A 438 1.53 5.10 10.79
CA ILE A 438 0.64 4.48 11.77
C ILE A 438 -0.49 3.77 11.01
N CYS A 439 -0.64 2.47 11.22
CA CYS A 439 -1.76 1.68 10.71
C CYS A 439 -2.76 1.38 11.83
N ILE A 440 -3.99 1.84 11.69
CA ILE A 440 -5.01 1.73 12.75
C ILE A 440 -5.89 0.47 12.64
N SER A 441 -5.66 -0.37 11.65
CA SER A 441 -6.60 -1.45 11.32
C SER A 441 -6.76 -2.47 12.46
N LEU A 442 -5.71 -2.75 13.22
CA LEU A 442 -5.71 -3.70 14.34
C LEU A 442 -5.95 -3.05 15.70
N ILE A 443 -6.07 -1.71 15.77
CA ILE A 443 -6.30 -1.02 17.03
C ILE A 443 -7.79 -0.89 17.28
N HIS A 444 -8.28 -1.64 18.25
CA HIS A 444 -9.67 -1.60 18.67
C HIS A 444 -9.91 -0.48 19.68
N GLU A 445 -11.17 -0.12 19.88
CA GLU A 445 -11.61 1.01 20.73
C GLU A 445 -11.09 0.91 22.17
N ASN A 446 -11.02 -0.28 22.72
CA ASN A 446 -10.50 -0.55 24.09
C ASN A 446 -8.99 -0.28 24.25
N LYS A 447 -8.24 -0.06 23.15
CA LYS A 447 -6.81 0.25 23.17
C LYS A 447 -6.51 1.75 23.13
N PHE A 448 -7.48 2.62 22.91
CA PHE A 448 -7.23 4.06 22.80
C PHE A 448 -6.82 4.73 24.12
N GLU A 449 -7.37 4.27 25.26
CA GLU A 449 -6.94 4.78 26.56
C GLU A 449 -5.46 4.41 26.85
N GLU A 450 -5.08 3.18 26.52
CA GLU A 450 -3.68 2.72 26.65
C GLU A 450 -2.76 3.48 25.71
N LEU A 451 -3.20 3.70 24.44
CA LEU A 451 -2.45 4.50 23.49
C LEU A 451 -2.21 5.91 24.01
N ASP A 452 -3.24 6.57 24.56
CA ASP A 452 -3.12 7.92 25.10
C ASP A 452 -2.15 7.99 26.26
N LYS A 453 -2.21 7.05 27.18
CA LYS A 453 -1.27 6.95 28.32
C LYS A 453 0.18 6.79 27.83
N ARG A 454 0.43 5.90 26.86
CA ARG A 454 1.78 5.65 26.33
C ARG A 454 2.32 6.85 25.54
N ILE A 455 1.51 7.47 24.68
CA ILE A 455 1.92 8.64 23.90
C ILE A 455 2.17 9.84 24.81
N LYS A 456 1.35 10.07 25.82
CA LYS A 456 1.57 11.12 26.82
C LYS A 456 2.86 10.91 27.61
N ALA A 457 3.17 9.66 27.96
CA ALA A 457 4.41 9.32 28.65
C ALA A 457 5.63 9.53 27.72
N LEU A 458 5.53 9.11 26.46
CA LEU A 458 6.54 9.33 25.44
C LEU A 458 6.80 10.82 25.21
N ASP A 459 5.75 11.65 25.07
CA ASP A 459 5.90 13.10 24.91
C ASP A 459 6.64 13.75 26.08
N LYS A 460 6.26 13.40 27.32
CA LYS A 460 6.97 13.87 28.54
C LYS A 460 8.43 13.47 28.54
N TYR A 461 8.73 12.23 28.16
CA TYR A 461 10.09 11.73 28.07
C TYR A 461 10.91 12.51 27.04
N LEU A 462 10.41 12.64 25.81
CA LEU A 462 11.07 13.41 24.74
C LEU A 462 11.27 14.88 25.10
N THR A 463 10.33 15.48 25.82
CA THR A 463 10.45 16.86 26.30
C THR A 463 11.51 17.01 27.37
N SER A 464 11.70 16.00 28.23
CA SER A 464 12.75 16.00 29.26
C SER A 464 14.16 15.87 28.70
N LEU A 465 14.31 15.23 27.52
CA LEU A 465 15.61 15.11 26.84
C LEU A 465 16.11 16.41 26.19
N LYS A 466 15.23 17.40 26.01
CA LYS A 466 15.57 18.70 25.43
C LYS A 466 16.05 19.72 26.47
N LYS A 467 15.85 19.44 27.77
CA LYS A 467 16.33 20.23 28.90
C LYS A 467 17.69 19.74 29.36
#